data_d8ecdf174215d459db24dc863c7d4c05
#
_entry.id   d8ecdf174215d459db24dc863c7d4c05
#
_cell.length_a   1.000
_cell.length_b   1.000
_cell.length_c   1.000
_cell.angle_alpha   90.00
_cell.angle_beta   90.00
_cell.angle_gamma   90.00
#
_symmetry.space_group_name_H-M   'P 1'
#
loop_
_entity.id
_entity.type
_entity.pdbx_description
1 polymer ?
#
loop_
_entity_poly.entity_id
_entity_poly.type
_entity_poly.pdbx_seq_one_letter_code
_entity_poly.pdbx_strand_id
1 'polypeptide(L)'
;MDSQPPANGSSPSTIGDLWNRAASLIPTSSSIFPGKFSNLYRQTFTKKRHVSFPLPLPSDFPCSSANISADTSRIYIVLEEIMADVLSNLHDIQKSLEFWQSRAEGSNARKAYFMVFERGPVAFLDESRKLVRKSLGEDSAMQHLSQTSSSHMFDRMRVLMELRSSLASFLAQLYVELDKRGGDLLKNPEKSLPSLLVVIDRLFSNLEGSFSHLHAARESDSSIEGSYSIPLVFDRLSEVNEEGSQWTDCELTDAINLVHKNLEKLNSYLSVMVGKHRKPRRMTLYWVRYTCGAVGLSILSIWLLRHSSLMGSSDIENWNHDAKEATVSFFSDHVEQPLLAIRDELFDTFRKRHKGVMEAEEVQLTQDSLHRMLRNFCEQAKPEKVSDNATDQEMLEVVMHRYEKELVHPIHNLFSGELARGMLIQVQKLKLDIETAMLELEQILRANEINFAILAALPAFFLTLGMLALLRTWVKQDSKAQGRGRIARIHRRLLVVEIEKRIMQYQSYIEQGRDKDAETVFGLLIYSLERLYRVVETPAKTSGEWDLVKQDLIELGRPQQQTSYKLTVTQRLVTVYDCLLPSLKLQ
;
A
#
# COMPACT_ATOMS: atom_id res chain seq x y z
N MET A 1 -28.29 48.04 -58.60
CA MET A 1 -27.17 47.13 -58.89
C MET A 1 -26.28 47.10 -57.63
N ASP A 2 -26.60 46.28 -56.97
CA ASP A 2 -26.33 45.49 -55.76
C ASP A 2 -24.85 45.18 -55.57
N SER A 3 -24.32 45.53 -54.43
CA SER A 3 -23.12 44.94 -53.88
C SER A 3 -23.22 44.91 -52.37
N GLN A 4 -23.46 43.70 -51.86
CA GLN A 4 -23.38 43.34 -50.42
C GLN A 4 -21.97 43.43 -49.90
N PRO A 5 -21.78 43.80 -48.60
CA PRO A 5 -20.51 43.77 -47.94
C PRO A 5 -20.25 42.38 -47.31
N PRO A 6 -18.98 41.98 -47.06
CA PRO A 6 -18.65 40.71 -46.55
C PRO A 6 -18.82 40.61 -45.01
N ALA A 7 -19.22 39.43 -44.57
CA ALA A 7 -19.51 39.10 -43.21
C ALA A 7 -18.26 39.07 -42.28
N ASN A 8 -18.48 39.55 -41.11
CA ASN A 8 -17.56 39.71 -39.99
C ASN A 8 -16.95 38.42 -39.50
N GLY A 9 -15.71 38.55 -39.08
CA GLY A 9 -14.92 37.55 -38.39
C GLY A 9 -15.51 37.14 -37.03
N SER A 10 -15.44 35.88 -36.80
CA SER A 10 -15.80 35.21 -35.56
C SER A 10 -14.89 35.62 -34.41
N SER A 11 -15.48 36.14 -33.35
CA SER A 11 -14.87 36.35 -32.02
C SER A 11 -14.35 35.05 -31.38
N PRO A 12 -13.35 35.12 -30.52
CA PRO A 12 -12.72 33.93 -29.93
C PRO A 12 -13.72 33.20 -29.03
N SER A 13 -13.89 31.91 -29.31
CA SER A 13 -14.67 30.98 -28.50
C SER A 13 -14.22 31.01 -27.06
N THR A 14 -15.15 31.32 -26.18
CA THR A 14 -14.97 31.33 -24.74
C THR A 14 -14.58 29.93 -24.27
N ILE A 15 -13.74 29.86 -23.21
CA ILE A 15 -13.34 28.65 -22.53
C ILE A 15 -14.55 27.71 -22.25
N GLY A 16 -15.76 28.25 -22.12
CA GLY A 16 -17.01 27.52 -22.01
C GLY A 16 -17.34 26.60 -23.19
N ASP A 17 -17.04 27.03 -24.43
CA ASP A 17 -17.32 26.21 -25.63
C ASP A 17 -16.32 25.07 -25.81
N LEU A 18 -15.09 25.28 -25.37
CA LEU A 18 -14.08 24.20 -25.31
C LEU A 18 -14.44 23.15 -24.25
N TRP A 19 -15.00 23.60 -23.14
CA TRP A 19 -15.48 22.69 -22.09
C TRP A 19 -16.72 21.91 -22.51
N ASN A 20 -17.66 22.55 -23.20
CA ASN A 20 -18.83 21.85 -23.70
C ASN A 20 -18.48 20.86 -24.82
N ARG A 21 -17.51 21.16 -25.67
CA ARG A 21 -16.96 20.21 -26.64
C ARG A 21 -16.17 19.08 -25.97
N ALA A 22 -15.39 19.35 -24.93
CA ALA A 22 -14.71 18.32 -24.17
C ALA A 22 -15.68 17.44 -23.35
N ALA A 23 -16.76 18.05 -22.82
CA ALA A 23 -17.80 17.30 -22.11
C ALA A 23 -18.65 16.42 -23.05
N SER A 24 -18.84 16.81 -24.32
CA SER A 24 -19.51 15.97 -25.31
C SER A 24 -18.65 14.83 -25.86
N LEU A 25 -17.34 14.89 -25.66
CA LEU A 25 -16.38 13.80 -25.98
C LEU A 25 -16.22 12.76 -24.85
N ILE A 26 -16.74 13.04 -23.66
CA ILE A 26 -16.80 12.05 -22.58
C ILE A 26 -18.10 11.27 -22.76
N PRO A 27 -18.05 10.00 -23.18
CA PRO A 27 -19.26 9.21 -23.31
C PRO A 27 -19.89 9.01 -21.94
N THR A 28 -21.02 9.68 -21.71
CA THR A 28 -21.85 9.59 -20.51
C THR A 28 -22.65 8.30 -20.44
N SER A 29 -22.40 7.36 -21.32
CA SER A 29 -23.09 6.07 -21.30
C SER A 29 -22.12 4.93 -20.99
N SER A 30 -22.53 4.13 -20.06
CA SER A 30 -21.99 2.83 -19.63
C SER A 30 -21.92 1.76 -20.73
N SER A 31 -21.81 2.11 -22.00
CA SER A 31 -21.94 1.23 -23.17
C SER A 31 -20.63 0.95 -23.94
N ILE A 32 -19.46 1.41 -23.47
CA ILE A 32 -18.17 1.16 -24.17
C ILE A 32 -17.46 -0.10 -23.70
N PHE A 33 -17.96 -0.79 -22.67
CA PHE A 33 -17.53 -2.16 -22.44
C PHE A 33 -18.53 -3.11 -23.09
N PRO A 34 -18.15 -3.85 -24.14
CA PRO A 34 -19.04 -4.82 -24.74
C PRO A 34 -19.47 -5.80 -23.66
N GLY A 35 -20.79 -6.06 -23.56
CA GLY A 35 -21.43 -6.88 -22.52
C GLY A 35 -20.89 -8.31 -22.35
N LYS A 36 -19.96 -8.73 -23.22
CA LYS A 36 -19.18 -9.96 -23.09
C LYS A 36 -18.15 -9.93 -21.95
N PHE A 37 -17.59 -8.76 -21.61
CA PHE A 37 -16.64 -8.65 -20.50
C PHE A 37 -17.31 -8.61 -19.13
N SER A 38 -18.49 -8.01 -19.01
CA SER A 38 -19.27 -8.04 -17.76
C SER A 38 -19.77 -9.43 -17.45
N ASN A 39 -20.16 -10.19 -18.47
CA ASN A 39 -20.60 -11.59 -18.32
C ASN A 39 -19.43 -12.54 -18.06
N LEU A 40 -18.25 -12.32 -18.64
CA LEU A 40 -17.05 -13.09 -18.30
C LEU A 40 -16.57 -12.81 -16.87
N TYR A 41 -16.61 -11.56 -16.43
CA TYR A 41 -16.27 -11.20 -15.05
C TYR A 41 -17.28 -11.76 -14.05
N ARG A 42 -18.55 -11.77 -14.39
CA ARG A 42 -19.61 -12.37 -13.59
C ARG A 42 -19.53 -13.89 -13.59
N GLN A 43 -19.25 -14.55 -14.73
CA GLN A 43 -19.10 -15.99 -14.82
C GLN A 43 -17.82 -16.54 -14.18
N THR A 44 -16.72 -15.80 -14.16
CA THR A 44 -15.48 -16.24 -13.47
C THR A 44 -15.55 -16.07 -11.96
N PHE A 45 -16.39 -15.15 -11.44
CA PHE A 45 -16.59 -14.97 -10.00
C PHE A 45 -17.74 -15.81 -9.43
N THR A 46 -18.72 -16.26 -10.23
CA THR A 46 -19.84 -17.08 -9.75
C THR A 46 -19.52 -18.57 -9.65
N LYS A 47 -18.35 -19.02 -10.05
CA LYS A 47 -17.99 -20.46 -10.05
C LYS A 47 -17.07 -20.92 -8.91
N LYS A 48 -16.73 -20.05 -7.95
CA LYS A 48 -16.29 -20.50 -6.63
C LYS A 48 -17.56 -20.69 -5.80
N ARG A 49 -17.96 -21.96 -5.55
CA ARG A 49 -18.85 -22.28 -4.43
C ARG A 49 -18.29 -21.54 -3.21
N HIS A 50 -18.93 -20.44 -2.82
CA HIS A 50 -18.62 -19.78 -1.57
C HIS A 50 -18.96 -20.79 -0.48
N VAL A 51 -17.94 -21.27 0.22
CA VAL A 51 -18.14 -22.06 1.42
C VAL A 51 -18.82 -21.12 2.42
N SER A 52 -20.12 -21.28 2.55
CA SER A 52 -20.97 -20.54 3.47
C SER A 52 -20.88 -21.20 4.85
N PHE A 53 -21.12 -20.44 5.90
CA PHE A 53 -21.24 -21.01 7.25
C PHE A 53 -22.36 -22.06 7.22
N PRO A 54 -22.12 -23.28 7.74
CA PRO A 54 -23.09 -24.35 7.62
C PRO A 54 -24.38 -24.01 8.37
N LEU A 55 -25.51 -24.38 7.76
CA LEU A 55 -26.80 -24.32 8.40
C LEU A 55 -26.82 -25.20 9.66
N PRO A 56 -27.61 -24.87 10.68
CA PRO A 56 -27.72 -25.65 11.92
C PRO A 56 -28.56 -26.93 11.70
N LEU A 57 -28.20 -27.66 10.64
CA LEU A 57 -28.83 -28.93 10.31
C LEU A 57 -27.89 -30.06 10.75
N PRO A 58 -28.43 -31.24 11.13
CA PRO A 58 -27.61 -32.36 11.51
C PRO A 58 -26.60 -32.72 10.40
N SER A 59 -25.38 -33.13 10.79
CA SER A 59 -24.26 -33.44 9.88
C SER A 59 -24.56 -34.60 8.93
N ASP A 60 -25.60 -35.36 9.21
CA ASP A 60 -26.05 -36.50 8.42
C ASP A 60 -27.00 -36.13 7.25
N PHE A 61 -27.09 -34.82 6.93
CA PHE A 61 -27.80 -34.36 5.74
C PHE A 61 -26.98 -34.74 4.49
N PRO A 62 -27.25 -35.89 3.87
CA PRO A 62 -26.45 -36.36 2.75
C PRO A 62 -26.90 -35.63 1.48
N CYS A 63 -26.07 -34.77 0.95
CA CYS A 63 -26.27 -34.26 -0.42
C CYS A 63 -26.24 -35.34 -1.51
N SER A 64 -26.07 -36.63 -1.16
CA SER A 64 -25.86 -37.71 -2.11
C SER A 64 -26.59 -39.04 -1.79
N SER A 65 -27.46 -39.11 -0.77
CA SER A 65 -28.21 -40.35 -0.56
C SER A 65 -29.50 -40.37 -1.37
N ALA A 66 -29.72 -41.45 -2.09
CA ALA A 66 -30.82 -41.68 -3.04
C ALA A 66 -32.24 -41.71 -2.41
N ASN A 67 -32.38 -41.45 -1.11
CA ASN A 67 -33.62 -41.60 -0.38
C ASN A 67 -34.24 -40.28 0.13
N ILE A 68 -33.69 -39.10 -0.26
CA ILE A 68 -34.26 -37.81 0.10
C ILE A 68 -35.13 -37.33 -1.05
N SER A 69 -36.37 -36.88 -0.73
CA SER A 69 -37.26 -36.31 -1.75
C SER A 69 -36.58 -35.14 -2.47
N ALA A 70 -36.81 -35.01 -3.77
CA ALA A 70 -36.22 -33.95 -4.58
C ALA A 70 -36.50 -32.55 -4.01
N ASP A 71 -37.64 -32.37 -3.35
CA ASP A 71 -38.10 -31.12 -2.76
C ASP A 71 -37.32 -30.72 -1.50
N THR A 72 -36.93 -31.69 -0.66
CA THR A 72 -36.06 -31.43 0.50
C THR A 72 -34.71 -30.88 0.07
N SER A 73 -34.13 -31.43 -1.01
CA SER A 73 -32.88 -30.94 -1.58
C SER A 73 -33.02 -29.54 -2.16
N ARG A 74 -34.16 -29.22 -2.80
CA ARG A 74 -34.45 -27.90 -3.35
C ARG A 74 -34.57 -26.86 -2.24
N ILE A 75 -35.34 -27.15 -1.17
CA ILE A 75 -35.46 -26.25 -0.02
C ILE A 75 -34.10 -26.00 0.64
N TYR A 76 -33.29 -27.05 0.80
CA TYR A 76 -31.94 -26.88 1.35
C TYR A 76 -31.11 -25.88 0.54
N ILE A 77 -31.11 -25.99 -0.79
CA ILE A 77 -30.41 -25.07 -1.70
C ILE A 77 -30.94 -23.63 -1.54
N VAL A 78 -32.25 -23.46 -1.49
CA VAL A 78 -32.85 -22.14 -1.31
C VAL A 78 -32.50 -21.52 0.05
N LEU A 79 -32.47 -22.31 1.12
CA LEU A 79 -32.06 -21.84 2.46
C LEU A 79 -30.58 -21.46 2.49
N GLU A 80 -29.72 -22.24 1.85
CA GLU A 80 -28.31 -21.90 1.72
C GLU A 80 -28.11 -20.59 0.92
N GLU A 81 -28.93 -20.40 -0.15
CA GLU A 81 -28.92 -19.18 -0.95
C GLU A 81 -29.40 -17.97 -0.15
N ILE A 82 -30.50 -18.08 0.61
CA ILE A 82 -30.99 -17.02 1.50
C ILE A 82 -29.91 -16.62 2.52
N MET A 83 -29.29 -17.60 3.19
CA MET A 83 -28.20 -17.35 4.12
C MET A 83 -27.03 -16.65 3.46
N ALA A 84 -26.56 -17.13 2.33
CA ALA A 84 -25.41 -16.60 1.60
C ALA A 84 -25.67 -15.15 1.17
N ASP A 85 -26.85 -14.85 0.65
CA ASP A 85 -27.24 -13.53 0.17
C ASP A 85 -27.38 -12.53 1.32
N VAL A 86 -28.04 -12.91 2.41
CA VAL A 86 -28.18 -12.06 3.60
C VAL A 86 -26.81 -11.78 4.22
N LEU A 87 -25.94 -12.78 4.37
CA LEU A 87 -24.59 -12.61 4.91
C LEU A 87 -23.70 -11.73 4.00
N SER A 88 -23.85 -11.88 2.67
CA SER A 88 -23.14 -11.03 1.70
C SER A 88 -23.58 -9.57 1.80
N ASN A 89 -24.89 -9.32 1.90
CA ASN A 89 -25.44 -7.98 2.07
C ASN A 89 -25.02 -7.37 3.41
N LEU A 90 -25.06 -8.13 4.51
CA LEU A 90 -24.55 -7.71 5.81
C LEU A 90 -23.06 -7.33 5.76
N HIS A 91 -22.25 -8.08 4.99
CA HIS A 91 -20.84 -7.76 4.79
C HIS A 91 -20.64 -6.42 4.07
N ASP A 92 -21.38 -6.17 3.00
CA ASP A 92 -21.29 -4.92 2.24
C ASP A 92 -21.79 -3.71 3.08
N ILE A 93 -22.83 -3.90 3.88
CA ILE A 93 -23.34 -2.91 4.83
C ILE A 93 -22.29 -2.62 5.91
N GLN A 94 -21.74 -3.65 6.56
CA GLN A 94 -20.74 -3.49 7.62
C GLN A 94 -19.49 -2.77 7.10
N LYS A 95 -19.00 -3.13 5.94
CA LYS A 95 -17.85 -2.50 5.29
C LYS A 95 -18.11 -1.03 4.90
N SER A 96 -19.35 -0.70 4.60
CA SER A 96 -19.76 0.68 4.33
C SER A 96 -19.88 1.48 5.62
N LEU A 97 -20.42 0.87 6.69
CA LEU A 97 -20.48 1.47 8.02
C LEU A 97 -19.09 1.78 8.59
N GLU A 98 -18.15 0.83 8.54
CA GLU A 98 -16.78 1.05 8.99
C GLU A 98 -16.11 2.23 8.27
N PHE A 99 -16.37 2.35 6.96
CA PHE A 99 -15.88 3.48 6.19
C PHE A 99 -16.46 4.81 6.68
N TRP A 100 -17.79 4.89 6.85
CA TRP A 100 -18.47 6.13 7.26
C TRP A 100 -18.12 6.50 8.70
N GLN A 101 -18.03 5.55 9.62
CA GLN A 101 -17.60 5.77 11.01
C GLN A 101 -16.18 6.35 11.07
N SER A 102 -15.23 5.73 10.36
CA SER A 102 -13.85 6.22 10.29
C SER A 102 -13.74 7.65 9.74
N ARG A 103 -14.67 8.06 8.87
CA ARG A 103 -14.72 9.44 8.35
C ARG A 103 -15.41 10.39 9.31
N ALA A 104 -16.48 9.95 9.97
CA ALA A 104 -17.22 10.74 10.95
C ALA A 104 -16.42 11.05 12.21
N GLU A 105 -15.53 10.13 12.63
CA GLU A 105 -14.61 10.31 13.77
C GLU A 105 -13.39 11.19 13.42
N GLY A 106 -13.18 11.51 12.14
CA GLY A 106 -12.06 12.34 11.68
C GLY A 106 -12.15 13.80 12.13
N SER A 107 -11.02 14.53 12.06
CA SER A 107 -10.97 15.97 12.32
C SER A 107 -11.85 16.77 11.36
N ASN A 108 -12.24 17.98 11.75
CA ASN A 108 -13.09 18.86 10.93
C ASN A 108 -12.47 19.16 9.56
N ALA A 109 -11.13 19.28 9.49
CA ALA A 109 -10.42 19.44 8.22
C ALA A 109 -10.56 18.20 7.32
N ARG A 110 -10.54 17.00 7.90
CA ARG A 110 -10.72 15.75 7.15
C ARG A 110 -12.15 15.57 6.64
N LYS A 111 -13.14 16.01 7.43
CA LYS A 111 -14.55 16.03 7.03
C LYS A 111 -14.80 17.01 5.87
N ALA A 112 -14.23 18.22 5.95
CA ALA A 112 -14.31 19.20 4.88
C ALA A 112 -13.58 18.71 3.62
N TYR A 113 -12.40 18.09 3.75
CA TYR A 113 -11.68 17.47 2.64
C TYR A 113 -12.51 16.39 1.94
N PHE A 114 -13.21 15.55 2.71
CA PHE A 114 -14.11 14.54 2.14
C PHE A 114 -15.22 15.18 1.28
N MET A 115 -15.86 16.24 1.77
CA MET A 115 -16.95 16.91 1.04
C MET A 115 -16.48 17.49 -0.29
N VAL A 116 -15.28 18.10 -0.30
CA VAL A 116 -14.75 18.78 -1.48
C VAL A 116 -14.13 17.80 -2.46
N PHE A 117 -13.28 16.88 -1.99
CA PHE A 117 -12.43 16.07 -2.86
C PHE A 117 -12.85 14.61 -3.02
N GLU A 118 -13.39 13.96 -1.99
CA GLU A 118 -13.61 12.51 -2.01
C GLU A 118 -14.98 12.08 -2.57
N ARG A 119 -15.89 13.03 -2.80
CA ARG A 119 -17.22 12.77 -3.39
C ARG A 119 -17.20 12.69 -4.94
N GLY A 120 -16.11 13.09 -5.57
CA GLY A 120 -15.92 13.04 -7.01
C GLY A 120 -15.85 14.40 -7.71
N PRO A 121 -15.56 14.42 -9.04
CA PRO A 121 -15.30 15.67 -9.76
C PRO A 121 -16.52 16.59 -9.85
N VAL A 122 -17.73 16.05 -9.98
CA VAL A 122 -18.96 16.86 -10.03
C VAL A 122 -19.21 17.54 -8.69
N ALA A 123 -19.11 16.79 -7.59
CA ALA A 123 -19.26 17.35 -6.25
C ALA A 123 -18.19 18.40 -5.94
N PHE A 124 -16.97 18.21 -6.42
CA PHE A 124 -15.90 19.20 -6.31
C PHE A 124 -16.26 20.52 -6.97
N LEU A 125 -16.79 20.49 -8.19
CA LEU A 125 -17.22 21.71 -8.91
C LEU A 125 -18.37 22.42 -8.19
N ASP A 126 -19.36 21.67 -7.71
CA ASP A 126 -20.52 22.23 -7.01
C ASP A 126 -20.13 22.86 -5.66
N GLU A 127 -19.34 22.16 -4.87
CA GLU A 127 -18.87 22.68 -3.58
C GLU A 127 -17.89 23.84 -3.76
N SER A 128 -17.02 23.80 -4.77
CA SER A 128 -16.12 24.90 -5.11
C SER A 128 -16.92 26.16 -5.51
N ARG A 129 -17.96 26.02 -6.31
CA ARG A 129 -18.87 27.16 -6.67
C ARG A 129 -19.59 27.71 -5.43
N LYS A 130 -20.05 26.85 -4.52
CA LYS A 130 -20.69 27.26 -3.27
C LYS A 130 -19.69 28.00 -2.36
N LEU A 131 -18.46 27.50 -2.26
CA LEU A 131 -17.39 28.13 -1.50
C LEU A 131 -17.03 29.52 -2.05
N VAL A 132 -16.86 29.67 -3.35
CA VAL A 132 -16.58 30.97 -3.98
C VAL A 132 -17.73 31.96 -3.75
N ARG A 133 -19.00 31.52 -3.82
CA ARG A 133 -20.14 32.39 -3.49
C ARG A 133 -20.20 32.80 -2.03
N LYS A 134 -19.80 31.92 -1.10
CA LYS A 134 -19.81 32.19 0.35
C LYS A 134 -18.54 32.88 0.86
N SER A 135 -17.39 32.76 0.18
CA SER A 135 -16.15 33.45 0.58
C SER A 135 -16.25 34.98 0.45
N LEU A 136 -17.31 35.49 -0.19
CA LEU A 136 -17.67 36.91 -0.20
C LEU A 136 -18.43 37.38 1.05
N GLY A 137 -18.68 36.51 2.03
CA GLY A 137 -19.35 36.81 3.29
C GLY A 137 -18.93 35.82 4.40
N GLU A 138 -18.09 36.30 5.27
CA GLU A 138 -17.78 35.83 6.63
C GLU A 138 -17.23 34.39 6.91
N ASP A 139 -16.38 34.37 7.90
CA ASP A 139 -15.46 33.43 8.58
C ASP A 139 -15.88 31.96 8.84
N SER A 140 -16.98 31.46 8.30
CA SER A 140 -17.59 30.19 8.74
C SER A 140 -17.63 29.07 7.67
N ALA A 141 -17.03 29.24 6.50
CA ALA A 141 -17.13 28.27 5.38
C ALA A 141 -16.63 26.88 5.77
N MET A 142 -15.53 26.79 6.50
CA MET A 142 -14.94 25.51 6.94
C MET A 142 -15.82 24.79 7.98
N GLN A 143 -16.40 25.55 8.90
CA GLN A 143 -17.30 25.01 9.94
C GLN A 143 -18.61 24.51 9.33
N HIS A 144 -19.18 25.26 8.40
CA HIS A 144 -20.38 24.84 7.65
C HIS A 144 -20.14 23.58 6.83
N LEU A 145 -19.00 23.47 6.13
CA LEU A 145 -18.63 22.26 5.38
C LEU A 145 -18.46 21.04 6.31
N SER A 146 -17.84 21.23 7.47
CA SER A 146 -17.68 20.18 8.46
C SER A 146 -19.03 19.71 9.01
N GLN A 147 -19.94 20.64 9.28
CA GLN A 147 -21.28 20.33 9.79
C GLN A 147 -22.14 19.61 8.74
N THR A 148 -22.16 20.11 7.50
CA THR A 148 -22.85 19.47 6.37
C THR A 148 -22.28 18.08 6.08
N SER A 149 -20.96 17.93 6.17
CA SER A 149 -20.29 16.64 6.05
C SER A 149 -20.73 15.66 7.13
N SER A 150 -20.79 16.12 8.37
CA SER A 150 -21.22 15.30 9.50
C SER A 150 -22.67 14.84 9.33
N SER A 151 -23.60 15.74 9.00
CA SER A 151 -25.00 15.39 8.73
C SER A 151 -25.10 14.33 7.62
N HIS A 152 -24.46 14.57 6.48
CA HIS A 152 -24.46 13.62 5.35
C HIS A 152 -23.92 12.23 5.72
N MET A 153 -22.88 12.15 6.59
CA MET A 153 -22.33 10.87 7.04
C MET A 153 -23.27 10.19 8.02
N PHE A 154 -23.85 10.94 8.98
CA PHE A 154 -24.78 10.41 9.97
C PHE A 154 -26.06 9.86 9.33
N ASP A 155 -26.63 10.54 8.34
CA ASP A 155 -27.80 10.07 7.62
C ASP A 155 -27.54 8.73 6.93
N ARG A 156 -26.39 8.60 6.27
CA ARG A 156 -25.99 7.34 5.63
C ARG A 156 -25.75 6.23 6.65
N MET A 157 -25.10 6.55 7.78
CA MET A 157 -24.85 5.56 8.84
C MET A 157 -26.17 5.10 9.47
N ARG A 158 -27.13 6.02 9.71
CA ARG A 158 -28.43 5.68 10.27
C ARG A 158 -29.15 4.64 9.41
N VAL A 159 -29.30 4.90 8.12
CA VAL A 159 -29.94 3.96 7.19
C VAL A 159 -29.23 2.61 7.15
N LEU A 160 -27.91 2.61 7.07
CA LEU A 160 -27.13 1.36 7.04
C LEU A 160 -27.20 0.60 8.36
N MET A 161 -27.29 1.28 9.53
CA MET A 161 -27.47 0.63 10.83
C MET A 161 -28.83 -0.03 10.94
N GLU A 162 -29.89 0.64 10.48
CA GLU A 162 -31.25 0.10 10.49
C GLU A 162 -31.36 -1.10 9.53
N LEU A 163 -30.83 -1.01 8.31
CA LEU A 163 -30.76 -2.15 7.39
C LEU A 163 -29.98 -3.32 8.00
N ARG A 164 -28.86 -3.04 8.67
CA ARG A 164 -28.05 -4.06 9.35
C ARG A 164 -28.84 -4.74 10.47
N SER A 165 -29.56 -3.97 11.28
CA SER A 165 -30.34 -4.54 12.40
C SER A 165 -31.50 -5.40 11.90
N SER A 166 -32.22 -4.95 10.87
CA SER A 166 -33.37 -5.70 10.31
C SER A 166 -32.89 -7.02 9.64
N LEU A 167 -31.80 -6.97 8.87
CA LEU A 167 -31.21 -8.18 8.26
C LEU A 167 -30.61 -9.12 9.30
N ALA A 168 -30.01 -8.59 10.36
CA ALA A 168 -29.47 -9.41 11.43
C ALA A 168 -30.58 -10.11 12.23
N SER A 169 -31.68 -9.41 12.52
CA SER A 169 -32.87 -10.01 13.17
C SER A 169 -33.47 -11.10 12.28
N PHE A 170 -33.65 -10.84 10.99
CA PHE A 170 -34.12 -11.86 10.03
C PHE A 170 -33.22 -13.10 10.01
N LEU A 171 -31.89 -12.90 9.95
CA LEU A 171 -30.94 -14.00 9.99
C LEU A 171 -31.01 -14.80 11.29
N ALA A 172 -31.17 -14.11 12.43
CA ALA A 172 -31.31 -14.75 13.73
C ALA A 172 -32.56 -15.63 13.81
N GLN A 173 -33.72 -15.07 13.40
CA GLN A 173 -35.00 -15.77 13.39
C GLN A 173 -34.91 -17.01 12.47
N LEU A 174 -34.40 -16.83 11.26
CA LEU A 174 -34.21 -17.94 10.32
C LEU A 174 -33.33 -19.04 10.94
N TYR A 175 -32.21 -18.68 11.53
CA TYR A 175 -31.25 -19.62 12.10
C TYR A 175 -31.85 -20.38 13.31
N VAL A 176 -32.58 -19.70 14.20
CA VAL A 176 -33.27 -20.31 15.35
C VAL A 176 -34.37 -21.28 14.90
N GLU A 177 -35.16 -20.89 13.91
CA GLU A 177 -36.22 -21.77 13.39
C GLU A 177 -35.69 -23.01 12.67
N LEU A 178 -34.55 -22.86 11.97
CA LEU A 178 -33.85 -23.98 11.36
C LEU A 178 -33.23 -24.93 12.40
N ASP A 179 -32.67 -24.40 13.50
CA ASP A 179 -32.13 -25.22 14.58
C ASP A 179 -33.23 -26.02 15.30
N LYS A 180 -34.42 -25.41 15.52
CA LYS A 180 -35.55 -26.08 16.12
C LYS A 180 -36.14 -27.21 15.27
N ARG A 181 -36.26 -26.99 13.97
CA ARG A 181 -36.98 -27.87 13.04
C ARG A 181 -36.04 -28.81 12.24
N GLY A 182 -34.72 -28.57 12.25
CA GLY A 182 -33.77 -29.34 11.48
C GLY A 182 -33.78 -30.85 11.76
N GLY A 183 -34.03 -31.23 13.02
CA GLY A 183 -34.17 -32.62 13.40
C GLY A 183 -35.42 -33.30 12.84
N ASP A 184 -36.53 -32.56 12.76
CA ASP A 184 -37.82 -33.07 12.26
C ASP A 184 -37.88 -33.11 10.76
N LEU A 185 -37.14 -32.24 10.07
CA LEU A 185 -36.95 -32.29 8.60
C LEU A 185 -36.31 -33.59 8.12
N LEU A 186 -35.45 -34.21 8.94
CA LEU A 186 -34.84 -35.50 8.62
C LEU A 186 -35.78 -36.68 8.89
N LYS A 187 -36.59 -36.57 9.94
CA LYS A 187 -37.47 -37.67 10.39
C LYS A 187 -38.76 -37.75 9.60
N ASN A 188 -39.42 -36.62 9.38
CA ASN A 188 -40.74 -36.50 8.75
C ASN A 188 -40.77 -35.31 7.78
N PRO A 189 -40.12 -35.36 6.61
CA PRO A 189 -40.04 -34.25 5.67
C PRO A 189 -41.40 -33.76 5.18
N GLU A 190 -42.36 -34.65 4.94
CA GLU A 190 -43.68 -34.34 4.38
C GLU A 190 -44.50 -33.37 5.28
N LYS A 191 -44.34 -33.45 6.62
CA LYS A 191 -45.06 -32.59 7.55
C LYS A 191 -44.27 -31.34 7.95
N SER A 192 -42.94 -31.44 8.00
CA SER A 192 -42.10 -30.35 8.47
C SER A 192 -41.79 -29.34 7.39
N LEU A 193 -41.76 -29.70 6.11
CA LEU A 193 -41.53 -28.82 4.98
C LEU A 193 -42.59 -27.71 4.85
N PRO A 194 -43.90 -28.02 4.81
CA PRO A 194 -44.93 -26.99 4.74
C PRO A 194 -44.87 -26.02 5.91
N SER A 195 -44.65 -26.54 7.13
CA SER A 195 -44.56 -25.71 8.32
C SER A 195 -43.34 -24.78 8.30
N LEU A 196 -42.22 -25.23 7.71
CA LEU A 196 -41.03 -24.39 7.54
C LEU A 196 -41.26 -23.29 6.51
N LEU A 197 -41.90 -23.58 5.38
CA LEU A 197 -42.22 -22.58 4.35
C LEU A 197 -43.16 -21.49 4.85
N VAL A 198 -44.16 -21.82 5.66
CA VAL A 198 -45.06 -20.85 6.31
C VAL A 198 -44.26 -19.94 7.26
N VAL A 199 -43.31 -20.50 8.00
CA VAL A 199 -42.47 -19.67 8.90
C VAL A 199 -41.56 -18.76 8.07
N ILE A 200 -40.98 -19.23 6.99
CA ILE A 200 -40.14 -18.40 6.10
C ILE A 200 -40.98 -17.24 5.52
N ASP A 201 -42.20 -17.51 5.07
CA ASP A 201 -43.11 -16.47 4.58
C ASP A 201 -43.43 -15.43 5.66
N ARG A 202 -43.67 -15.86 6.89
CA ARG A 202 -43.84 -14.97 8.05
C ARG A 202 -42.58 -14.13 8.31
N LEU A 203 -41.38 -14.71 8.18
CA LEU A 203 -40.13 -13.99 8.33
C LEU A 203 -39.94 -12.90 7.26
N PHE A 204 -40.29 -13.17 6.01
CA PHE A 204 -40.29 -12.17 4.95
C PHE A 204 -41.32 -11.05 5.25
N SER A 205 -42.49 -11.40 5.76
CA SER A 205 -43.53 -10.41 6.18
C SER A 205 -43.05 -9.49 7.32
N ASN A 206 -42.35 -10.06 8.31
CA ASN A 206 -41.75 -9.29 9.40
C ASN A 206 -40.65 -8.34 8.90
N LEU A 207 -39.83 -8.82 7.94
CA LEU A 207 -38.80 -8.01 7.32
C LEU A 207 -39.39 -6.86 6.49
N GLU A 208 -40.48 -7.10 5.76
CA GLU A 208 -41.27 -6.07 5.06
C GLU A 208 -41.76 -5.00 5.99
N GLY A 209 -42.34 -5.39 7.14
CA GLY A 209 -42.79 -4.46 8.20
C GLY A 209 -41.63 -3.61 8.72
N SER A 210 -40.49 -4.21 8.98
CA SER A 210 -39.30 -3.49 9.45
C SER A 210 -38.80 -2.45 8.44
N PHE A 211 -38.81 -2.77 7.14
CA PHE A 211 -38.42 -1.83 6.09
C PHE A 211 -39.49 -0.75 5.82
N SER A 212 -40.76 -1.05 5.98
CA SER A 212 -41.85 -0.06 5.88
C SER A 212 -41.76 1.03 6.95
N HIS A 213 -41.38 0.67 8.17
CA HIS A 213 -41.07 1.64 9.23
C HIS A 213 -39.91 2.55 8.88
N LEU A 214 -38.90 2.02 8.25
CA LEU A 214 -37.71 2.77 7.78
C LEU A 214 -38.10 3.81 6.70
N HIS A 215 -39.06 3.49 5.84
CA HIS A 215 -39.59 4.42 4.84
C HIS A 215 -40.44 5.51 5.48
N ALA A 216 -41.38 5.17 6.39
CA ALA A 216 -42.25 6.12 7.05
C ALA A 216 -41.48 7.15 7.91
N ALA A 217 -40.48 6.71 8.66
CA ALA A 217 -39.60 7.59 9.43
C ALA A 217 -38.81 8.58 8.55
N ARG A 218 -38.58 8.24 7.28
CA ARG A 218 -37.83 9.06 6.32
C ARG A 218 -38.71 10.06 5.57
N GLU A 219 -39.97 9.75 5.32
CA GLU A 219 -40.91 10.68 4.69
C GLU A 219 -41.21 11.89 5.59
N SER A 220 -41.16 11.71 6.91
CA SER A 220 -41.31 12.82 7.86
C SER A 220 -40.14 13.78 7.93
N ASP A 221 -38.97 13.40 7.41
CA ASP A 221 -37.69 14.14 7.47
C ASP A 221 -37.24 14.66 6.07
N SER A 222 -38.23 14.89 5.16
CA SER A 222 -37.99 15.19 3.75
C SER A 222 -37.47 16.61 3.50
N SER A 223 -36.15 16.76 3.64
CA SER A 223 -35.40 17.91 3.08
C SER A 223 -34.29 17.54 2.06
N ILE A 224 -34.23 16.28 1.60
CA ILE A 224 -33.13 15.84 0.71
C ILE A 224 -33.69 15.19 -0.57
N GLU A 225 -33.24 15.74 -1.70
CA GLU A 225 -33.52 15.40 -3.08
C GLU A 225 -33.60 13.89 -3.40
N GLY A 226 -34.66 13.52 -4.11
CA GLY A 226 -34.77 12.28 -4.87
C GLY A 226 -35.23 11.06 -4.10
N SER A 227 -36.41 11.14 -3.47
CA SER A 227 -37.09 9.98 -2.91
C SER A 227 -37.75 9.15 -4.02
N TYR A 228 -37.00 8.19 -4.59
CA TYR A 228 -37.62 7.04 -5.22
C TYR A 228 -37.81 5.99 -4.10
N SER A 229 -38.96 6.07 -3.41
CA SER A 229 -39.39 5.05 -2.51
C SER A 229 -39.95 3.88 -3.33
N ILE A 230 -39.15 2.86 -3.55
CA ILE A 230 -39.64 1.60 -4.07
C ILE A 230 -40.14 0.83 -2.86
N PRO A 231 -41.48 0.66 -2.68
CA PRO A 231 -42.00 -0.15 -1.61
C PRO A 231 -41.57 -1.59 -1.83
N LEU A 232 -41.00 -2.20 -0.80
CA LEU A 232 -40.73 -3.63 -0.80
C LEU A 232 -42.01 -4.36 -0.44
N VAL A 233 -42.61 -5.09 -1.38
CA VAL A 233 -43.80 -5.90 -1.16
C VAL A 233 -43.46 -7.32 -1.55
N PHE A 234 -43.55 -8.25 -0.60
CA PHE A 234 -43.37 -9.65 -0.83
C PHE A 234 -44.71 -10.32 -1.25
N ASP A 235 -44.60 -11.30 -2.12
CA ASP A 235 -45.73 -12.14 -2.46
C ASP A 235 -45.96 -13.11 -1.28
N ARG A 236 -47.20 -13.27 -0.84
CA ARG A 236 -47.57 -14.13 0.29
C ARG A 236 -48.09 -15.48 -0.20
N LEU A 237 -47.82 -16.50 0.61
CA LEU A 237 -48.44 -17.78 0.43
C LEU A 237 -49.99 -17.63 0.56
N SER A 238 -50.73 -18.21 -0.35
CA SER A 238 -52.20 -18.28 -0.22
C SER A 238 -52.55 -18.92 1.13
N GLU A 239 -53.55 -18.35 1.84
CA GLU A 239 -54.02 -18.87 3.14
C GLU A 239 -54.45 -20.35 2.96
N VAL A 240 -53.49 -21.24 3.01
CA VAL A 240 -53.76 -22.67 3.14
C VAL A 240 -53.90 -22.93 4.64
N ASN A 241 -55.05 -23.43 5.05
CA ASN A 241 -55.41 -23.72 6.42
C ASN A 241 -54.24 -24.30 7.22
N GLU A 242 -53.87 -23.61 8.31
CA GLU A 242 -52.74 -23.96 9.19
C GLU A 242 -52.88 -25.32 9.90
N GLU A 243 -54.04 -25.96 9.81
CA GLU A 243 -54.32 -27.21 10.51
C GLU A 243 -54.46 -28.39 9.51
N GLY A 244 -53.35 -29.11 9.26
CA GLY A 244 -53.42 -30.55 8.89
C GLY A 244 -53.67 -30.90 7.45
N SER A 245 -53.64 -30.00 6.47
CA SER A 245 -53.76 -30.36 5.08
C SER A 245 -52.39 -30.86 4.54
N GLN A 246 -52.39 -32.07 3.96
CA GLN A 246 -51.27 -32.55 3.19
C GLN A 246 -51.15 -31.71 1.91
N TRP A 247 -50.04 -30.98 1.80
CA TRP A 247 -49.73 -30.19 0.60
C TRP A 247 -49.45 -31.17 -0.55
N THR A 248 -49.94 -30.83 -1.71
CA THR A 248 -49.56 -31.54 -2.94
C THR A 248 -48.17 -31.15 -3.39
N ASP A 249 -47.48 -32.03 -4.11
CA ASP A 249 -46.13 -31.72 -4.63
C ASP A 249 -46.11 -30.46 -5.51
N CYS A 250 -47.21 -30.12 -6.17
CA CYS A 250 -47.36 -28.90 -6.95
C CYS A 250 -47.38 -27.65 -6.06
N GLU A 251 -48.17 -27.68 -4.98
CA GLU A 251 -48.24 -26.56 -4.00
C GLU A 251 -46.91 -26.35 -3.30
N LEU A 252 -46.21 -27.40 -2.97
CA LEU A 252 -44.86 -27.33 -2.38
C LEU A 252 -43.86 -26.71 -3.33
N THR A 253 -43.88 -27.10 -4.60
CA THR A 253 -43.01 -26.49 -5.63
C THR A 253 -43.32 -25.02 -5.86
N ASP A 254 -44.61 -24.65 -5.88
CA ASP A 254 -45.02 -23.25 -6.04
C ASP A 254 -44.62 -22.40 -4.84
N ALA A 255 -44.70 -22.91 -3.61
CA ALA A 255 -44.22 -22.24 -2.42
C ALA A 255 -42.70 -22.04 -2.42
N ILE A 256 -41.93 -23.05 -2.86
CA ILE A 256 -40.47 -22.89 -3.00
C ILE A 256 -40.11 -21.82 -4.03
N ASN A 257 -40.81 -21.82 -5.19
CA ASN A 257 -40.60 -20.82 -6.23
C ASN A 257 -40.96 -19.39 -5.72
N LEU A 258 -42.00 -19.26 -4.88
CA LEU A 258 -42.40 -18.02 -4.26
C LEU A 258 -41.33 -17.49 -3.30
N VAL A 259 -40.77 -18.36 -2.45
CA VAL A 259 -39.65 -17.99 -1.55
C VAL A 259 -38.44 -17.52 -2.37
N HIS A 260 -38.10 -18.21 -3.44
CA HIS A 260 -37.00 -17.79 -4.35
C HIS A 260 -37.30 -16.43 -4.99
N LYS A 261 -38.52 -16.18 -5.46
CA LYS A 261 -38.95 -14.90 -6.01
C LYS A 261 -38.87 -13.76 -4.98
N ASN A 262 -39.27 -14.04 -3.73
CA ASN A 262 -39.15 -13.09 -2.64
C ASN A 262 -37.69 -12.78 -2.31
N LEU A 263 -36.79 -13.76 -2.38
CA LEU A 263 -35.36 -13.55 -2.24
C LEU A 263 -34.79 -12.66 -3.36
N GLU A 264 -35.20 -12.85 -4.61
CA GLU A 264 -34.80 -11.99 -5.73
C GLU A 264 -35.29 -10.53 -5.54
N LYS A 265 -36.52 -10.35 -5.07
CA LYS A 265 -37.07 -9.03 -4.73
C LYS A 265 -36.24 -8.37 -3.61
N LEU A 266 -35.93 -9.11 -2.54
CA LEU A 266 -35.08 -8.63 -1.45
C LEU A 266 -33.71 -8.21 -1.97
N ASN A 267 -33.04 -9.01 -2.78
CA ASN A 267 -31.75 -8.72 -3.35
C ASN A 267 -31.77 -7.49 -4.26
N SER A 268 -32.80 -7.35 -5.08
CA SER A 268 -33.01 -6.18 -5.93
C SER A 268 -33.16 -4.91 -5.09
N TYR A 269 -34.02 -4.94 -4.07
CA TYR A 269 -34.20 -3.83 -3.14
C TYR A 269 -32.92 -3.45 -2.40
N LEU A 270 -32.24 -4.44 -1.82
CA LEU A 270 -30.99 -4.21 -1.10
C LEU A 270 -29.89 -3.69 -2.01
N SER A 271 -29.80 -4.17 -3.26
CA SER A 271 -28.82 -3.68 -4.22
C SER A 271 -28.95 -2.18 -4.51
N VAL A 272 -30.20 -1.68 -4.57
CA VAL A 272 -30.49 -0.26 -4.76
C VAL A 272 -30.19 0.52 -3.48
N MET A 273 -30.71 0.07 -2.33
CA MET A 273 -30.56 0.78 -1.05
C MET A 273 -29.11 0.81 -0.57
N VAL A 274 -28.46 -0.35 -0.55
CA VAL A 274 -27.03 -0.43 -0.16
C VAL A 274 -26.17 0.30 -1.20
N GLY A 275 -26.49 0.19 -2.49
CA GLY A 275 -25.78 0.88 -3.58
C GLY A 275 -25.76 2.40 -3.39
N LYS A 276 -26.90 2.99 -2.98
CA LYS A 276 -27.04 4.44 -2.71
C LYS A 276 -26.22 4.91 -1.49
N HIS A 277 -26.10 4.07 -0.47
CA HIS A 277 -25.40 4.38 0.79
C HIS A 277 -24.00 3.75 0.89
N ARG A 278 -23.59 3.01 -0.13
CA ARG A 278 -22.28 2.36 -0.20
C ARG A 278 -21.14 3.37 -0.16
N LYS A 279 -19.99 2.95 0.37
CA LYS A 279 -18.74 3.72 0.28
C LYS A 279 -18.42 4.05 -1.19
N PRO A 280 -17.86 5.23 -1.47
CA PRO A 280 -17.46 5.62 -2.82
C PRO A 280 -16.46 4.63 -3.43
N ARG A 281 -16.52 4.46 -4.74
CA ARG A 281 -15.55 3.61 -5.46
C ARG A 281 -14.14 4.20 -5.32
N ARG A 282 -13.11 3.36 -5.37
CA ARG A 282 -11.71 3.81 -5.27
C ARG A 282 -11.35 4.86 -6.32
N MET A 283 -11.90 4.74 -7.53
CA MET A 283 -11.71 5.74 -8.58
C MET A 283 -12.29 7.10 -8.21
N THR A 284 -13.48 7.13 -7.59
CA THR A 284 -14.11 8.37 -7.12
C THR A 284 -13.36 8.98 -5.92
N LEU A 285 -12.86 8.15 -5.01
CA LEU A 285 -12.13 8.58 -3.82
C LEU A 285 -10.76 9.22 -4.16
N TYR A 286 -10.07 8.67 -5.18
CA TYR A 286 -8.72 9.11 -5.57
C TYR A 286 -8.70 9.75 -6.97
N TRP A 287 -9.84 10.28 -7.42
CA TRP A 287 -9.97 10.83 -8.77
C TRP A 287 -8.91 11.92 -9.08
N VAL A 288 -8.59 12.76 -8.08
CA VAL A 288 -7.55 13.80 -8.23
C VAL A 288 -6.20 13.19 -8.59
N ARG A 289 -5.82 12.09 -7.91
CA ARG A 289 -4.55 11.39 -8.21
C ARG A 289 -4.56 10.79 -9.60
N TYR A 290 -5.69 10.20 -10.01
CA TYR A 290 -5.82 9.61 -11.34
C TYR A 290 -5.85 10.67 -12.44
N THR A 291 -6.53 11.82 -12.22
CA THR A 291 -6.55 12.92 -13.19
C THR A 291 -5.18 13.58 -13.31
N CYS A 292 -4.48 13.88 -12.19
CA CYS A 292 -3.12 14.40 -12.24
C CYS A 292 -2.16 13.41 -12.93
N GLY A 293 -2.29 12.11 -12.65
CA GLY A 293 -1.51 11.08 -13.32
C GLY A 293 -1.82 11.00 -14.82
N ALA A 294 -3.08 11.06 -15.21
CA ALA A 294 -3.48 11.04 -16.61
C ALA A 294 -2.99 12.28 -17.38
N VAL A 295 -3.10 13.47 -16.76
CA VAL A 295 -2.58 14.72 -17.35
C VAL A 295 -1.06 14.65 -17.48
N GLY A 296 -0.36 14.19 -16.44
CA GLY A 296 1.10 14.02 -16.48
C GLY A 296 1.54 13.03 -17.57
N LEU A 297 0.86 11.89 -17.69
CA LEU A 297 1.12 10.91 -18.76
C LEU A 297 0.79 11.49 -20.15
N SER A 298 -0.27 12.28 -20.28
CA SER A 298 -0.63 12.92 -21.55
C SER A 298 0.43 13.93 -21.98
N ILE A 299 0.91 14.76 -21.06
CA ILE A 299 1.99 15.72 -21.33
C ILE A 299 3.27 14.97 -21.72
N LEU A 300 3.63 13.93 -20.98
CA LEU A 300 4.79 13.08 -21.27
C LEU A 300 4.66 12.41 -22.64
N SER A 301 3.47 11.88 -22.96
CA SER A 301 3.20 11.23 -24.24
C SER A 301 3.28 12.22 -25.41
N ILE A 302 2.75 13.43 -25.25
CA ILE A 302 2.83 14.48 -26.27
C ILE A 302 4.30 14.92 -26.46
N TRP A 303 5.04 15.05 -25.35
CA TRP A 303 6.46 15.38 -25.39
C TRP A 303 7.27 14.30 -26.10
N LEU A 304 7.04 13.02 -25.76
CA LEU A 304 7.67 11.87 -26.40
C LEU A 304 7.31 11.79 -27.91
N LEU A 305 6.02 11.98 -28.27
CA LEU A 305 5.61 11.97 -29.66
C LEU A 305 6.26 13.10 -30.46
N ARG A 306 6.37 14.30 -29.87
CA ARG A 306 6.99 15.46 -30.52
C ARG A 306 8.47 15.26 -30.78
N HIS A 307 9.18 14.53 -29.91
CA HIS A 307 10.62 14.23 -30.03
C HIS A 307 10.89 12.84 -30.62
N SER A 308 9.85 12.10 -31.00
CA SER A 308 9.97 10.77 -31.61
C SER A 308 10.22 10.87 -33.13
N SER A 309 10.84 9.86 -33.67
CA SER A 309 11.06 9.67 -35.11
C SER A 309 9.75 9.65 -35.92
N LEU A 310 8.60 9.37 -35.30
CA LEU A 310 7.26 9.43 -35.90
C LEU A 310 6.88 10.86 -36.36
N MET A 311 7.42 11.90 -35.74
CA MET A 311 7.26 13.31 -36.14
C MET A 311 8.49 13.89 -36.88
N GLY A 312 9.43 13.04 -37.28
CA GLY A 312 10.63 13.43 -38.01
C GLY A 312 11.76 14.02 -37.18
N SER A 313 11.70 13.88 -35.86
CA SER A 313 12.76 14.25 -34.93
C SER A 313 13.57 13.01 -34.55
N SER A 314 14.90 13.09 -34.68
CA SER A 314 15.83 12.05 -34.22
C SER A 314 16.29 12.27 -32.76
N ASP A 315 15.68 13.22 -32.05
CA ASP A 315 16.15 13.65 -30.73
C ASP A 315 16.14 12.52 -29.68
N ILE A 316 15.13 11.65 -29.70
CA ILE A 316 15.06 10.52 -28.77
C ILE A 316 16.13 9.48 -29.10
N GLU A 317 16.38 9.25 -30.38
CA GLU A 317 17.38 8.28 -30.82
C GLU A 317 18.79 8.78 -30.50
N ASN A 318 19.05 10.06 -30.73
CA ASN A 318 20.30 10.73 -30.34
C ASN A 318 20.44 10.75 -28.81
N TRP A 319 19.40 11.12 -28.06
CA TRP A 319 19.42 11.11 -26.60
C TRP A 319 19.65 9.71 -26.03
N ASN A 320 19.05 8.67 -26.62
CA ASN A 320 19.27 7.29 -26.21
C ASN A 320 20.71 6.84 -26.52
N HIS A 321 21.25 7.26 -27.64
CA HIS A 321 22.64 7.01 -28.02
C HIS A 321 23.58 7.73 -27.06
N ASP A 322 23.36 9.02 -26.81
CA ASP A 322 24.16 9.84 -25.91
C ASP A 322 24.07 9.35 -24.45
N ALA A 323 22.89 8.94 -24.01
CA ALA A 323 22.69 8.37 -22.67
C ALA A 323 23.40 7.02 -22.52
N LYS A 324 23.39 6.19 -23.57
CA LYS A 324 24.10 4.92 -23.59
C LYS A 324 25.62 5.15 -23.60
N GLU A 325 26.10 6.05 -24.45
CA GLU A 325 27.52 6.40 -24.54
C GLU A 325 28.01 7.03 -23.25
N ALA A 326 27.27 8.00 -22.69
CA ALA A 326 27.55 8.61 -21.38
C ALA A 326 27.57 7.57 -20.24
N THR A 327 26.64 6.60 -20.27
CA THR A 327 26.58 5.54 -19.24
C THR A 327 27.80 4.60 -19.38
N VAL A 328 28.15 4.20 -20.60
CA VAL A 328 29.30 3.32 -20.86
C VAL A 328 30.59 4.04 -20.52
N SER A 329 30.76 5.29 -20.96
CA SER A 329 31.92 6.13 -20.65
C SER A 329 32.04 6.37 -19.14
N PHE A 330 30.92 6.74 -18.47
CA PHE A 330 30.92 6.89 -17.02
C PHE A 330 31.32 5.60 -16.28
N PHE A 331 30.82 4.46 -16.73
CA PHE A 331 31.19 3.18 -16.12
C PHE A 331 32.62 2.82 -16.37
N SER A 332 33.14 3.04 -17.61
CA SER A 332 34.53 2.79 -17.97
C SER A 332 35.46 3.72 -17.18
N ASP A 333 35.21 5.02 -17.19
CA ASP A 333 36.11 6.02 -16.64
C ASP A 333 36.08 6.10 -15.11
N HIS A 334 34.91 5.84 -14.50
CA HIS A 334 34.72 6.02 -13.06
C HIS A 334 34.62 4.72 -12.26
N VAL A 335 34.46 3.58 -12.91
CA VAL A 335 34.38 2.27 -12.25
C VAL A 335 35.47 1.32 -12.73
N GLU A 336 35.57 1.09 -14.04
CA GLU A 336 36.48 0.10 -14.58
C GLU A 336 37.94 0.55 -14.47
N GLN A 337 38.26 1.75 -14.95
CA GLN A 337 39.65 2.26 -14.91
C GLN A 337 40.16 2.45 -13.47
N PRO A 338 39.42 3.07 -12.53
CA PRO A 338 39.85 3.16 -11.14
C PRO A 338 40.00 1.80 -10.45
N LEU A 339 39.10 0.85 -10.74
CA LEU A 339 39.22 -0.51 -10.22
C LEU A 339 40.45 -1.24 -10.75
N LEU A 340 40.72 -1.09 -12.04
CA LEU A 340 41.93 -1.64 -12.66
C LEU A 340 43.19 -0.96 -12.12
N ALA A 341 43.18 0.36 -11.96
CA ALA A 341 44.27 1.11 -11.36
C ALA A 341 44.50 0.71 -9.89
N ILE A 342 43.46 0.58 -9.09
CA ILE A 342 43.55 0.09 -7.70
C ILE A 342 44.06 -1.35 -7.67
N ARG A 343 43.57 -2.20 -8.58
CA ARG A 343 44.07 -3.57 -8.71
C ARG A 343 45.56 -3.57 -9.04
N ASP A 344 45.98 -2.83 -10.05
CA ASP A 344 47.35 -2.80 -10.53
C ASP A 344 48.28 -2.17 -9.48
N GLU A 345 47.85 -1.10 -8.80
CA GLU A 345 48.54 -0.50 -7.66
C GLU A 345 48.70 -1.47 -6.48
N LEU A 346 47.62 -2.21 -6.14
CA LEU A 346 47.69 -3.25 -5.10
C LEU A 346 48.63 -4.40 -5.45
N PHE A 347 48.63 -4.84 -6.70
CA PHE A 347 49.50 -5.93 -7.15
C PHE A 347 50.93 -5.46 -7.44
N ASP A 348 51.15 -4.23 -7.92
CA ASP A 348 52.46 -3.64 -8.14
C ASP A 348 53.14 -3.23 -6.84
N THR A 349 52.38 -2.79 -5.83
CA THR A 349 52.90 -2.52 -4.47
C THR A 349 53.43 -3.79 -3.81
N PHE A 350 52.86 -4.95 -4.12
CA PHE A 350 53.38 -6.25 -3.68
C PHE A 350 54.50 -6.81 -4.56
N ARG A 351 54.66 -6.37 -5.81
CA ARG A 351 55.56 -6.99 -6.79
C ARG A 351 56.77 -6.16 -7.19
N LYS A 352 56.70 -4.83 -7.14
CA LYS A 352 57.82 -3.95 -7.49
C LYS A 352 57.97 -2.83 -6.47
N ARG A 353 59.17 -2.76 -5.86
CA ARG A 353 59.64 -1.54 -5.20
C ARG A 353 59.59 -0.43 -6.24
N HIS A 354 58.68 0.54 -6.09
CA HIS A 354 58.61 1.70 -6.98
C HIS A 354 59.94 2.42 -6.94
N LYS A 355 60.58 2.49 -8.10
CA LYS A 355 61.65 3.45 -8.31
C LYS A 355 60.99 4.80 -8.52
N GLY A 356 60.98 5.62 -7.46
CA GLY A 356 60.63 7.03 -7.58
C GLY A 356 61.61 7.73 -8.50
N VAL A 357 61.25 8.89 -9.01
CA VAL A 357 62.12 9.74 -9.84
C VAL A 357 63.38 10.15 -9.07
N MET A 358 63.29 10.20 -7.75
CA MET A 358 64.39 10.43 -6.82
C MET A 358 64.37 9.41 -5.69
N GLU A 359 65.43 8.63 -5.56
CA GLU A 359 65.58 7.74 -4.40
C GLU A 359 66.14 8.52 -3.22
N ALA A 360 65.58 8.33 -2.03
CA ALA A 360 66.04 8.96 -0.79
C ALA A 360 67.55 8.67 -0.53
N GLU A 361 68.03 7.56 -1.06
CA GLU A 361 69.43 7.14 -1.00
C GLU A 361 70.34 8.05 -1.83
N GLU A 362 69.90 8.56 -3.02
CA GLU A 362 70.66 9.52 -3.83
C GLU A 362 70.76 10.89 -3.12
N VAL A 363 69.71 11.35 -2.47
CA VAL A 363 69.72 12.59 -1.68
C VAL A 363 70.71 12.46 -0.51
N GLN A 364 70.73 11.31 0.17
CA GLN A 364 71.69 11.05 1.24
C GLN A 364 73.14 11.06 0.72
N LEU A 365 73.39 10.43 -0.44
CA LEU A 365 74.73 10.45 -1.07
C LEU A 365 75.17 11.89 -1.43
N THR A 366 74.25 12.69 -1.92
CA THR A 366 74.52 14.12 -2.20
C THR A 366 74.79 14.90 -0.95
N GLN A 367 74.03 14.62 0.14
CA GLN A 367 74.25 15.23 1.46
C GLN A 367 75.59 14.85 2.07
N ASP A 368 75.96 13.56 2.03
CA ASP A 368 77.27 13.09 2.48
C ASP A 368 78.41 13.66 1.68
N SER A 369 78.23 13.84 0.36
CA SER A 369 79.21 14.50 -0.51
C SER A 369 79.36 15.99 -0.11
N LEU A 370 78.28 16.71 0.12
CA LEU A 370 78.31 18.08 0.58
C LEU A 370 79.00 18.21 1.94
N HIS A 371 78.64 17.35 2.91
CA HIS A 371 79.27 17.30 4.22
C HIS A 371 80.80 17.14 4.14
N ARG A 372 81.26 16.19 3.29
CA ARG A 372 82.71 15.98 3.05
C ARG A 372 83.34 17.22 2.46
N MET A 373 82.73 17.90 1.51
CA MET A 373 83.26 19.12 0.89
C MET A 373 83.36 20.26 1.89
N LEU A 374 82.29 20.47 2.75
CA LEU A 374 82.26 21.46 3.81
C LEU A 374 83.35 21.20 4.84
N ARG A 375 83.51 19.96 5.28
CA ARG A 375 84.54 19.57 6.25
C ARG A 375 85.93 19.83 5.70
N ASN A 376 86.26 19.38 4.51
CA ASN A 376 87.57 19.58 3.83
C ASN A 376 87.89 21.06 3.63
N PHE A 377 86.88 21.89 3.35
CA PHE A 377 87.06 23.33 3.19
C PHE A 377 87.31 24.03 4.54
N CYS A 378 86.57 23.66 5.59
CA CYS A 378 86.78 24.20 6.92
C CYS A 378 88.11 23.78 7.54
N GLU A 379 88.56 22.56 7.35
CA GLU A 379 89.91 22.07 7.77
C GLU A 379 91.04 22.87 7.15
N GLN A 380 90.92 23.22 5.87
CA GLN A 380 91.93 24.02 5.16
C GLN A 380 91.88 25.52 5.57
N ALA A 381 90.76 26.00 6.04
CA ALA A 381 90.53 27.42 6.30
C ALA A 381 91.05 27.91 7.67
N LYS A 382 90.98 27.10 8.73
CA LYS A 382 91.63 27.32 10.03
C LYS A 382 91.59 26.04 10.87
N PRO A 383 92.76 25.46 11.27
CA PRO A 383 92.78 24.25 12.08
C PRO A 383 92.34 24.37 13.53
N GLU A 384 92.00 25.58 14.03
CA GLU A 384 91.94 25.85 15.45
C GLU A 384 90.48 26.06 16.03
N LYS A 385 89.40 25.99 15.21
CA LYS A 385 88.04 26.25 15.69
C LYS A 385 86.88 25.47 15.03
N VAL A 386 87.11 24.35 14.47
CA VAL A 386 85.93 23.53 14.06
C VAL A 386 85.83 22.36 15.02
N SER A 387 84.83 22.41 15.90
CA SER A 387 84.47 21.26 16.76
C SER A 387 84.13 20.09 15.86
N ASP A 388 84.59 18.86 16.23
CA ASP A 388 84.29 17.62 15.53
C ASP A 388 82.76 17.33 15.39
N ASN A 389 81.91 18.14 16.04
CA ASN A 389 80.45 18.07 16.01
C ASN A 389 79.81 19.33 15.42
N ALA A 390 80.47 20.09 14.57
CA ALA A 390 79.87 21.26 13.90
C ALA A 390 78.79 20.81 12.92
N THR A 391 77.61 21.47 13.00
CA THR A 391 76.51 21.20 12.05
C THR A 391 76.85 21.72 10.67
N ASP A 392 76.27 21.10 9.59
CA ASP A 392 76.46 21.54 8.21
C ASP A 392 76.11 23.01 8.00
N GLN A 393 75.16 23.59 8.80
CA GLN A 393 74.79 24.99 8.77
C GLN A 393 75.91 25.88 9.31
N GLU A 394 76.54 25.51 10.39
CA GLU A 394 77.68 26.27 10.97
C GLU A 394 78.88 26.24 10.03
N MET A 395 79.19 25.07 9.42
CA MET A 395 80.23 24.95 8.42
C MET A 395 79.94 25.78 7.17
N LEU A 396 78.69 25.82 6.73
CA LEU A 396 78.24 26.62 5.60
C LEU A 396 78.36 28.11 5.88
N GLU A 397 78.05 28.59 7.10
CA GLU A 397 78.20 29.97 7.50
C GLU A 397 79.68 30.41 7.43
N VAL A 398 80.59 29.56 7.85
CA VAL A 398 82.04 29.79 7.71
C VAL A 398 82.43 29.90 6.26
N VAL A 399 81.94 29.01 5.38
CA VAL A 399 82.18 29.04 3.93
C VAL A 399 81.63 30.35 3.32
N MET A 400 80.41 30.76 3.70
CA MET A 400 79.77 31.96 3.18
C MET A 400 80.50 33.22 3.62
N HIS A 401 80.90 33.32 4.89
CA HIS A 401 81.66 34.47 5.39
C HIS A 401 83.04 34.60 4.67
N ARG A 402 83.69 33.48 4.40
CA ARG A 402 84.92 33.50 3.66
C ARG A 402 84.69 33.85 2.19
N TYR A 403 83.64 33.30 1.56
CA TYR A 403 83.24 33.60 0.19
C TYR A 403 82.98 35.12 0.00
N GLU A 404 82.29 35.75 0.90
CA GLU A 404 82.05 37.20 0.90
C GLU A 404 83.34 38.01 1.01
N LYS A 405 84.27 37.56 1.81
CA LYS A 405 85.60 38.19 1.94
C LYS A 405 86.45 38.05 0.69
N GLU A 406 86.40 36.91 0.02
CA GLU A 406 87.09 36.61 -1.21
C GLU A 406 86.53 37.36 -2.45
N LEU A 407 85.23 37.75 -2.39
CA LEU A 407 84.52 38.54 -3.42
C LEU A 407 85.09 39.97 -3.53
N VAL A 408 85.83 40.47 -2.56
CA VAL A 408 86.43 41.82 -2.60
C VAL A 408 87.48 41.97 -3.71
N HIS A 409 88.21 40.86 -4.05
CA HIS A 409 89.17 40.83 -5.14
C HIS A 409 88.95 39.63 -6.09
N PRO A 410 87.88 39.66 -6.91
CA PRO A 410 87.38 38.45 -7.58
C PRO A 410 88.36 37.86 -8.63
N ILE A 411 89.07 38.67 -9.34
CA ILE A 411 89.98 38.21 -10.43
C ILE A 411 91.18 37.49 -9.82
N HIS A 412 91.80 37.98 -8.78
CA HIS A 412 92.98 37.40 -8.14
C HIS A 412 92.63 36.09 -7.43
N ASN A 413 91.50 36.05 -6.73
CA ASN A 413 91.04 34.95 -5.88
C ASN A 413 90.39 33.80 -6.69
N LEU A 414 89.98 34.06 -7.95
CA LEU A 414 89.50 33.03 -8.86
C LEU A 414 90.72 32.17 -9.32
N PHE A 415 91.90 32.78 -9.57
CA PHE A 415 93.13 32.06 -9.93
C PHE A 415 93.72 31.28 -8.74
N SER A 416 93.55 31.69 -7.52
CA SER A 416 94.01 30.96 -6.33
C SER A 416 93.18 29.70 -6.06
N GLY A 417 91.99 29.58 -6.67
CA GLY A 417 91.14 28.39 -6.60
C GLY A 417 90.23 28.35 -5.39
N GLU A 418 90.34 29.25 -4.44
CA GLU A 418 89.47 29.26 -3.21
C GLU A 418 88.04 29.75 -3.50
N LEU A 419 87.87 30.80 -4.30
CA LEU A 419 86.61 31.28 -4.79
C LEU A 419 85.85 30.20 -5.58
N ALA A 420 86.54 29.46 -6.45
CA ALA A 420 85.99 28.38 -7.25
C ALA A 420 85.46 27.21 -6.36
N ARG A 421 86.20 26.90 -5.29
CA ARG A 421 85.76 25.89 -4.31
C ARG A 421 84.51 26.30 -3.55
N GLY A 422 84.44 27.57 -3.11
CA GLY A 422 83.30 28.14 -2.48
C GLY A 422 82.03 28.10 -3.36
N MET A 423 82.18 28.43 -4.66
CA MET A 423 81.13 28.32 -5.66
C MET A 423 80.71 26.87 -5.90
N LEU A 424 81.64 25.90 -5.94
CA LEU A 424 81.30 24.51 -6.06
C LEU A 424 80.46 23.97 -4.87
N ILE A 425 80.80 24.38 -3.65
CA ILE A 425 80.08 24.05 -2.46
C ILE A 425 78.65 24.62 -2.54
N GLN A 426 78.47 25.88 -3.00
CA GLN A 426 77.13 26.47 -3.19
C GLN A 426 76.33 25.77 -4.25
N VAL A 427 76.92 25.39 -5.38
CA VAL A 427 76.26 24.60 -6.42
C VAL A 427 75.86 23.23 -5.91
N GLN A 428 76.68 22.57 -5.10
CA GLN A 428 76.34 21.30 -4.49
C GLN A 428 75.24 21.41 -3.49
N LYS A 429 75.20 22.51 -2.70
CA LYS A 429 74.10 22.80 -1.80
C LYS A 429 72.80 23.06 -2.57
N LEU A 430 72.86 23.91 -3.61
CA LEU A 430 71.69 24.18 -4.46
C LEU A 430 71.16 22.88 -5.08
N LYS A 431 72.06 21.98 -5.53
CA LYS A 431 71.69 20.65 -6.01
C LYS A 431 70.93 19.87 -4.94
N LEU A 432 71.47 19.80 -3.71
CA LEU A 432 70.83 19.12 -2.59
C LEU A 432 69.45 19.71 -2.27
N ASP A 433 69.34 21.04 -2.23
CA ASP A 433 68.07 21.74 -1.94
C ASP A 433 67.02 21.42 -3.03
N ILE A 434 67.42 21.37 -4.31
CA ILE A 434 66.53 20.98 -5.40
C ILE A 434 66.12 19.50 -5.30
N GLU A 435 67.07 18.59 -5.02
CA GLU A 435 66.78 17.16 -4.87
C GLU A 435 65.82 16.89 -3.68
N THR A 436 66.05 17.59 -2.55
CA THR A 436 65.16 17.52 -1.39
C THR A 436 63.77 18.05 -1.71
N ALA A 437 63.65 19.22 -2.36
CA ALA A 437 62.39 19.82 -2.77
C ALA A 437 61.63 18.90 -3.76
N MET A 438 62.35 18.27 -4.69
CA MET A 438 61.76 17.29 -5.63
C MET A 438 61.22 16.08 -4.89
N LEU A 439 61.93 15.57 -3.89
CA LEU A 439 61.47 14.44 -3.08
C LEU A 439 60.23 14.81 -2.24
N GLU A 440 60.18 15.99 -1.63
CA GLU A 440 59.01 16.48 -0.93
C GLU A 440 57.82 16.70 -1.88
N LEU A 441 58.06 17.21 -3.08
CA LEU A 441 57.05 17.45 -4.10
C LEU A 441 56.48 16.12 -4.62
N GLU A 442 57.31 15.12 -4.82
CA GLU A 442 56.89 13.76 -5.19
C GLU A 442 56.01 13.14 -4.06
N GLN A 443 56.39 13.34 -2.80
CA GLN A 443 55.61 12.87 -1.65
C GLN A 443 54.23 13.54 -1.55
N ILE A 444 54.14 14.84 -1.82
CA ILE A 444 52.88 15.60 -1.86
C ILE A 444 52.03 15.15 -3.05
N LEU A 445 52.62 14.99 -4.24
CA LEU A 445 51.91 14.52 -5.43
C LEU A 445 51.34 13.13 -5.22
N ARG A 446 52.10 12.22 -4.61
CA ARG A 446 51.66 10.86 -4.30
C ARG A 446 50.50 10.83 -3.29
N ALA A 447 50.55 11.69 -2.25
CA ALA A 447 49.44 11.85 -1.31
C ALA A 447 48.20 12.39 -2.00
N ASN A 448 48.33 13.34 -2.93
CA ASN A 448 47.21 13.87 -3.70
C ASN A 448 46.66 12.84 -4.70
N GLU A 449 47.47 12.04 -5.34
CA GLU A 449 47.06 10.96 -6.26
C GLU A 449 46.15 9.96 -5.53
N ILE A 450 46.52 9.56 -4.31
CA ILE A 450 45.70 8.70 -3.45
C ILE A 450 44.37 9.37 -3.13
N ASN A 451 44.37 10.66 -2.78
CA ASN A 451 43.14 11.39 -2.49
C ASN A 451 42.23 11.48 -3.73
N PHE A 452 42.78 11.73 -4.91
CA PHE A 452 42.04 11.76 -6.17
C PHE A 452 41.48 10.36 -6.52
N ALA A 453 42.25 9.30 -6.32
CA ALA A 453 41.80 7.92 -6.54
C ALA A 453 40.63 7.56 -5.61
N ILE A 454 40.71 7.93 -4.33
CA ILE A 454 39.61 7.74 -3.37
C ILE A 454 38.36 8.54 -3.81
N LEU A 455 38.53 9.81 -4.19
CA LEU A 455 37.44 10.67 -4.64
C LEU A 455 36.76 10.11 -5.90
N ALA A 456 37.50 9.58 -6.84
CA ALA A 456 37.00 8.94 -8.05
C ALA A 456 36.27 7.61 -7.76
N ALA A 457 36.70 6.86 -6.75
CA ALA A 457 36.06 5.60 -6.34
C ALA A 457 34.77 5.80 -5.54
N LEU A 458 34.56 6.97 -4.92
CA LEU A 458 33.41 7.30 -4.06
C LEU A 458 32.05 7.11 -4.77
N PRO A 459 31.81 7.57 -6.00
CA PRO A 459 30.55 7.33 -6.73
C PRO A 459 30.28 5.84 -6.97
N ALA A 460 31.31 5.07 -7.34
CA ALA A 460 31.21 3.64 -7.56
C ALA A 460 30.86 2.89 -6.26
N PHE A 461 31.43 3.32 -5.13
CA PHE A 461 31.11 2.77 -3.82
C PHE A 461 29.64 3.03 -3.45
N PHE A 462 29.14 4.23 -3.65
CA PHE A 462 27.72 4.54 -3.38
C PHE A 462 26.76 3.80 -4.33
N LEU A 463 27.12 3.61 -5.60
CA LEU A 463 26.34 2.82 -6.55
C LEU A 463 26.28 1.34 -6.14
N THR A 464 27.41 0.75 -5.74
CA THR A 464 27.46 -0.64 -5.26
C THR A 464 26.68 -0.82 -3.97
N LEU A 465 26.76 0.14 -3.05
CA LEU A 465 25.98 0.15 -1.80
C LEU A 465 24.48 0.28 -2.07
N GLY A 466 24.09 1.13 -3.02
CA GLY A 466 22.70 1.27 -3.48
C GLY A 466 22.17 -0.02 -4.12
N MET A 467 23.00 -0.66 -4.96
CA MET A 467 22.65 -1.92 -5.61
C MET A 467 22.55 -3.08 -4.60
N LEU A 468 23.45 -3.15 -3.62
CA LEU A 468 23.37 -4.08 -2.49
C LEU A 468 22.14 -3.85 -1.64
N ALA A 469 21.77 -2.58 -1.39
CA ALA A 469 20.54 -2.24 -0.67
C ALA A 469 19.28 -2.67 -1.45
N LEU A 470 19.25 -2.48 -2.78
CA LEU A 470 18.18 -2.96 -3.65
C LEU A 470 18.11 -4.49 -3.67
N LEU A 471 19.22 -5.19 -3.83
CA LEU A 471 19.30 -6.65 -3.72
C LEU A 471 18.81 -7.15 -2.35
N ARG A 472 19.24 -6.49 -1.27
CA ARG A 472 18.80 -6.82 0.08
C ARG A 472 17.30 -6.56 0.30
N THR A 473 16.72 -5.51 -0.32
CA THR A 473 15.26 -5.28 -0.28
C THR A 473 14.51 -6.31 -1.09
N TRP A 474 15.07 -6.76 -2.22
CA TRP A 474 14.49 -7.79 -3.07
C TRP A 474 14.51 -9.17 -2.38
N VAL A 475 15.64 -9.56 -1.81
CA VAL A 475 15.77 -10.79 -1.00
C VAL A 475 14.93 -10.74 0.28
N LYS A 476 14.79 -9.55 0.92
CA LYS A 476 13.89 -9.35 2.06
C LYS A 476 12.40 -9.33 1.71
N GLN A 477 12.02 -9.51 0.45
CA GLN A 477 10.62 -9.57 0.05
C GLN A 477 9.89 -10.75 0.72
N ASP A 478 10.60 -11.81 1.08
CA ASP A 478 10.05 -12.93 1.86
C ASP A 478 9.70 -12.55 3.32
N SER A 479 10.39 -11.60 3.92
CA SER A 479 10.03 -11.08 5.24
C SER A 479 8.72 -10.28 5.25
N LYS A 480 8.32 -9.69 4.09
CA LYS A 480 7.00 -9.10 3.91
C LYS A 480 5.89 -10.17 3.83
N ALA A 481 6.19 -11.37 3.36
CA ALA A 481 5.27 -12.50 3.39
C ALA A 481 5.03 -12.96 4.83
N GLN A 482 6.06 -13.05 5.66
CA GLN A 482 5.93 -13.33 7.10
C GLN A 482 5.14 -12.23 7.84
N GLY A 483 5.37 -10.95 7.50
CA GLY A 483 4.62 -9.84 8.06
C GLY A 483 3.13 -9.89 7.69
N ARG A 484 2.78 -10.24 6.47
CA ARG A 484 1.39 -10.44 6.03
C ARG A 484 0.73 -11.62 6.76
N GLY A 485 1.45 -12.71 6.96
CA GLY A 485 0.96 -13.85 7.74
C GLY A 485 0.67 -13.48 9.20
N ARG A 486 1.54 -12.68 9.84
CA ARG A 486 1.33 -12.17 11.18
C ARG A 486 0.11 -11.27 11.29
N ILE A 487 -0.07 -10.33 10.35
CA ILE A 487 -1.24 -9.45 10.30
C ILE A 487 -2.53 -10.25 10.10
N ALA A 488 -2.51 -11.26 9.23
CA ALA A 488 -3.66 -12.13 9.01
C ALA A 488 -4.03 -12.92 10.28
N ARG A 489 -3.06 -13.40 11.07
CA ARG A 489 -3.32 -14.06 12.36
C ARG A 489 -3.91 -13.09 13.40
N ILE A 490 -3.36 -11.89 13.51
CA ILE A 490 -3.92 -10.85 14.39
C ILE A 490 -5.36 -10.56 14.00
N HIS A 491 -5.65 -10.42 12.71
CA HIS A 491 -7.01 -10.19 12.24
C HIS A 491 -7.98 -11.33 12.61
N ARG A 492 -7.56 -12.58 12.50
CA ARG A 492 -8.36 -13.74 12.92
C ARG A 492 -8.66 -13.72 14.41
N ARG A 493 -7.66 -13.43 15.25
CA ARG A 493 -7.85 -13.30 16.70
C ARG A 493 -8.79 -12.17 17.08
N LEU A 494 -8.71 -11.03 16.39
CA LEU A 494 -9.64 -9.93 16.61
C LEU A 494 -11.08 -10.33 16.27
N LEU A 495 -11.30 -11.19 15.27
CA LEU A 495 -12.63 -11.73 14.99
C LEU A 495 -13.13 -12.63 16.12
N VAL A 496 -12.28 -13.44 16.77
CA VAL A 496 -12.68 -14.22 17.93
C VAL A 496 -13.08 -13.32 19.10
N VAL A 497 -12.32 -12.25 19.37
CA VAL A 497 -12.67 -11.26 20.39
C VAL A 497 -13.99 -10.55 20.05
N GLU A 498 -14.27 -10.27 18.78
CA GLU A 498 -15.56 -9.72 18.34
C GLU A 498 -16.70 -10.70 18.65
N ILE A 499 -16.52 -11.99 18.38
CA ILE A 499 -17.49 -13.05 18.69
C ILE A 499 -17.74 -13.12 20.20
N GLU A 500 -16.69 -13.16 21.01
CA GLU A 500 -16.79 -13.18 22.48
C GLU A 500 -17.60 -11.97 23.00
N LYS A 501 -17.26 -10.78 22.53
CA LYS A 501 -18.01 -9.56 22.89
C LYS A 501 -19.48 -9.67 22.53
N ARG A 502 -19.83 -10.24 21.37
CA ARG A 502 -21.24 -10.41 20.96
C ARG A 502 -21.97 -11.46 21.78
N ILE A 503 -21.30 -12.54 22.17
CA ILE A 503 -21.87 -13.54 23.10
C ILE A 503 -22.22 -12.88 24.44
N MET A 504 -21.32 -12.06 24.99
CA MET A 504 -21.57 -11.33 26.23
C MET A 504 -22.70 -10.30 26.09
N GLN A 505 -22.74 -9.56 24.97
CA GLN A 505 -23.83 -8.62 24.70
C GLN A 505 -25.19 -9.33 24.56
N TYR A 506 -25.24 -10.46 23.89
CA TYR A 506 -26.42 -11.28 23.76
C TYR A 506 -26.98 -11.69 25.13
N GLN A 507 -26.10 -12.21 25.99
CA GLN A 507 -26.48 -12.58 27.36
C GLN A 507 -27.01 -11.39 28.15
N SER A 508 -26.33 -10.25 28.09
CA SER A 508 -26.73 -9.03 28.79
C SER A 508 -28.13 -8.53 28.35
N TYR A 509 -28.44 -8.61 27.04
CA TYR A 509 -29.77 -8.21 26.57
C TYR A 509 -30.88 -9.17 26.97
N ILE A 510 -30.60 -10.49 27.02
CA ILE A 510 -31.56 -11.47 27.56
C ILE A 510 -31.84 -11.18 29.05
N GLU A 511 -30.81 -10.95 29.85
CA GLU A 511 -30.95 -10.63 31.26
C GLU A 511 -31.74 -9.32 31.52
N GLN A 512 -31.66 -8.37 30.58
CA GLN A 512 -32.41 -7.12 30.62
C GLN A 512 -33.85 -7.23 30.07
N GLY A 513 -34.25 -8.39 29.54
CA GLY A 513 -35.57 -8.59 28.91
C GLY A 513 -35.75 -7.85 27.58
N ARG A 514 -34.62 -7.53 26.88
CA ARG A 514 -34.61 -6.83 25.60
C ARG A 514 -34.50 -7.82 24.43
N ASP A 515 -35.55 -8.59 24.20
CA ASP A 515 -35.54 -9.71 23.25
C ASP A 515 -35.20 -9.28 21.82
N LYS A 516 -35.72 -8.14 21.34
CA LYS A 516 -35.44 -7.64 19.97
C LYS A 516 -33.97 -7.30 19.77
N ASP A 517 -33.33 -6.70 20.77
CA ASP A 517 -31.90 -6.36 20.69
C ASP A 517 -31.04 -7.61 20.83
N ALA A 518 -31.44 -8.56 21.69
CA ALA A 518 -30.78 -9.86 21.80
C ALA A 518 -30.81 -10.61 20.46
N GLU A 519 -31.98 -10.64 19.81
CA GLU A 519 -32.12 -11.25 18.48
C GLU A 519 -31.22 -10.60 17.44
N THR A 520 -31.18 -9.28 17.37
CA THR A 520 -30.28 -8.55 16.48
C THR A 520 -28.80 -8.89 16.74
N VAL A 521 -28.39 -8.93 18.00
CA VAL A 521 -27.01 -9.28 18.37
C VAL A 521 -26.69 -10.72 18.04
N PHE A 522 -27.65 -11.65 18.18
CA PHE A 522 -27.47 -13.04 17.77
C PHE A 522 -27.26 -13.18 16.25
N GLY A 523 -28.04 -12.47 15.43
CA GLY A 523 -27.79 -12.43 13.98
C GLY A 523 -26.42 -11.86 13.62
N LEU A 524 -25.96 -10.83 14.32
CA LEU A 524 -24.62 -10.30 14.16
C LEU A 524 -23.53 -11.26 14.67
N LEU A 525 -23.83 -12.11 15.65
CA LEU A 525 -22.94 -13.20 16.08
C LEU A 525 -22.75 -14.23 14.95
N ILE A 526 -23.85 -14.69 14.34
CA ILE A 526 -23.81 -15.60 13.18
C ILE A 526 -22.97 -14.99 12.04
N TYR A 527 -23.15 -13.69 11.75
CA TYR A 527 -22.34 -12.99 10.75
C TYR A 527 -20.86 -12.95 11.13
N SER A 528 -20.50 -12.75 12.41
CA SER A 528 -19.10 -12.75 12.85
C SER A 528 -18.49 -14.15 12.78
N LEU A 529 -19.27 -15.19 13.08
CA LEU A 529 -18.88 -16.59 12.90
C LEU A 529 -18.59 -16.94 11.43
N GLU A 530 -19.45 -16.49 10.52
CA GLU A 530 -19.23 -16.63 9.08
C GLU A 530 -17.92 -15.98 8.61
N ARG A 531 -17.64 -14.76 9.06
CA ARG A 531 -16.37 -14.09 8.75
C ARG A 531 -15.17 -14.88 9.25
N LEU A 532 -15.24 -15.41 10.47
CA LEU A 532 -14.17 -16.21 11.04
C LEU A 532 -14.01 -17.52 10.27
N TYR A 533 -15.12 -18.21 9.97
CA TYR A 533 -15.15 -19.45 9.21
C TYR A 533 -14.42 -19.33 7.87
N ARG A 534 -14.75 -18.31 7.07
CA ARG A 534 -14.09 -18.04 5.78
C ARG A 534 -12.60 -17.75 5.89
N VAL A 535 -12.20 -17.01 6.91
CA VAL A 535 -10.80 -16.57 7.06
C VAL A 535 -9.92 -17.68 7.65
N VAL A 536 -10.52 -18.59 8.44
CA VAL A 536 -9.80 -19.69 9.11
C VAL A 536 -9.78 -20.96 8.25
N GLU A 537 -10.70 -21.16 7.33
CA GLU A 537 -10.81 -22.37 6.50
C GLU A 537 -9.49 -22.78 5.83
N THR A 538 -8.89 -21.87 5.07
CA THR A 538 -7.65 -22.16 4.33
C THR A 538 -6.48 -22.50 5.26
N PRO A 539 -6.16 -21.68 6.29
CA PRO A 539 -5.07 -21.99 7.21
C PRO A 539 -5.33 -23.22 8.08
N ALA A 540 -6.58 -23.48 8.49
CA ALA A 540 -6.92 -24.66 9.28
C ALA A 540 -6.85 -25.95 8.46
N LYS A 541 -7.16 -25.90 7.17
CA LYS A 541 -6.95 -27.04 6.25
C LYS A 541 -5.45 -27.32 6.05
N THR A 542 -4.62 -26.30 6.02
CA THR A 542 -3.17 -26.50 5.89
C THR A 542 -2.51 -27.03 7.16
N SER A 543 -3.05 -26.73 8.36
CA SER A 543 -2.59 -27.28 9.64
C SER A 543 -3.22 -28.63 9.98
N GLY A 544 -4.25 -29.08 9.23
CA GLY A 544 -4.99 -30.32 9.53
C GLY A 544 -6.02 -30.19 10.66
N GLU A 545 -6.26 -28.99 11.17
CA GLU A 545 -7.16 -28.72 12.31
C GLU A 545 -8.60 -28.42 11.89
N TRP A 546 -8.89 -28.45 10.59
CA TRP A 546 -10.14 -27.93 10.03
C TRP A 546 -11.41 -28.54 10.63
N ASP A 547 -11.45 -29.85 10.80
CA ASP A 547 -12.67 -30.54 11.26
C ASP A 547 -13.02 -30.16 12.69
N LEU A 548 -12.02 -30.02 13.56
CA LEU A 548 -12.19 -29.60 14.95
C LEU A 548 -12.62 -28.13 15.05
N VAL A 549 -11.94 -27.25 14.30
CA VAL A 549 -12.29 -25.82 14.26
C VAL A 549 -13.68 -25.61 13.71
N LYS A 550 -14.04 -26.34 12.66
CA LYS A 550 -15.37 -26.30 12.05
C LYS A 550 -16.46 -26.69 13.06
N GLN A 551 -16.24 -27.77 13.81
CA GLN A 551 -17.17 -28.22 14.85
C GLN A 551 -17.34 -27.17 15.95
N ASP A 552 -16.25 -26.61 16.45
CA ASP A 552 -16.27 -25.54 17.48
C ASP A 552 -17.04 -24.31 16.98
N LEU A 553 -16.86 -23.92 15.72
CA LEU A 553 -17.58 -22.78 15.16
C LEU A 553 -19.08 -23.05 15.01
N ILE A 554 -19.47 -24.28 14.64
CA ILE A 554 -20.89 -24.69 14.59
C ILE A 554 -21.50 -24.67 15.98
N GLU A 555 -20.79 -25.19 17.01
CA GLU A 555 -21.26 -25.17 18.39
C GLU A 555 -21.48 -23.77 18.94
N LEU A 556 -20.61 -22.81 18.60
CA LEU A 556 -20.81 -21.39 18.95
C LEU A 556 -22.05 -20.77 18.33
N GLY A 557 -22.46 -21.25 17.14
CA GLY A 557 -23.68 -20.80 16.45
C GLY A 557 -24.96 -21.32 17.06
N ARG A 558 -24.96 -22.40 17.86
CA ARG A 558 -26.18 -23.00 18.42
C ARG A 558 -26.84 -22.06 19.44
N PRO A 559 -28.13 -21.71 19.27
CA PRO A 559 -28.82 -20.77 20.18
C PRO A 559 -29.02 -21.36 21.58
N GLN A 560 -29.18 -22.69 21.69
CA GLN A 560 -29.51 -23.36 22.95
C GLN A 560 -28.32 -23.58 23.90
N GLN A 561 -27.10 -23.35 23.44
CA GLN A 561 -25.90 -23.55 24.28
C GLN A 561 -25.73 -22.45 25.29
N GLN A 562 -25.32 -22.85 26.52
CA GLN A 562 -25.07 -21.91 27.62
C GLN A 562 -23.91 -20.95 27.27
N THR A 563 -24.02 -19.71 27.72
CA THR A 563 -23.02 -18.66 27.47
C THR A 563 -21.65 -19.02 28.04
N SER A 564 -21.61 -19.63 29.23
CA SER A 564 -20.36 -20.11 29.86
C SER A 564 -19.62 -21.12 28.98
N TYR A 565 -20.35 -22.07 28.39
CA TYR A 565 -19.78 -23.03 27.44
C TYR A 565 -19.27 -22.35 26.18
N LYS A 566 -20.03 -21.42 25.60
CA LYS A 566 -19.59 -20.66 24.41
C LYS A 566 -18.30 -19.88 24.68
N LEU A 567 -18.16 -19.27 25.85
CA LEU A 567 -16.93 -18.56 26.24
C LEU A 567 -15.74 -19.53 26.40
N THR A 568 -15.97 -20.74 26.93
CA THR A 568 -14.92 -21.77 27.00
C THR A 568 -14.46 -22.20 25.60
N VAL A 569 -15.39 -22.35 24.65
CA VAL A 569 -15.06 -22.65 23.25
C VAL A 569 -14.27 -21.51 22.59
N THR A 570 -14.64 -20.23 22.81
CA THR A 570 -13.85 -19.11 22.29
C THR A 570 -12.44 -19.08 22.85
N GLN A 571 -12.27 -19.41 24.14
CA GLN A 571 -10.97 -19.51 24.77
C GLN A 571 -10.14 -20.66 24.18
N ARG A 572 -10.77 -21.83 23.95
CA ARG A 572 -10.16 -22.97 23.25
C ARG A 572 -9.67 -22.58 21.84
N LEU A 573 -10.49 -21.85 21.06
CA LEU A 573 -10.12 -21.37 19.75
C LEU A 573 -8.85 -20.52 19.76
N VAL A 574 -8.63 -19.71 20.79
CA VAL A 574 -7.44 -18.82 20.88
C VAL A 574 -6.21 -19.55 21.41
N THR A 575 -6.39 -20.58 22.25
CA THR A 575 -5.27 -21.22 22.97
C THR A 575 -4.77 -22.50 22.35
N VAL A 576 -5.62 -23.26 21.64
CA VAL A 576 -5.30 -24.61 21.16
C VAL A 576 -4.91 -24.64 19.69
N TYR A 577 -5.59 -23.90 18.83
CA TYR A 577 -5.42 -24.05 17.39
C TYR A 577 -4.28 -23.17 16.83
N ASP A 578 -3.32 -23.81 16.16
CA ASP A 578 -2.14 -23.15 15.56
C ASP A 578 -2.51 -22.11 14.53
N CYS A 579 -3.60 -22.30 13.77
CA CYS A 579 -4.08 -21.33 12.79
C CYS A 579 -4.49 -19.98 13.41
N LEU A 580 -4.76 -19.94 14.74
CA LEU A 580 -5.16 -18.78 15.52
C LEU A 580 -4.09 -18.31 16.52
N LEU A 581 -3.14 -19.19 16.89
CA LEU A 581 -2.06 -18.86 17.82
C LEU A 581 -1.16 -17.72 17.30
N PRO A 582 -0.60 -16.90 18.21
CA PRO A 582 0.48 -16.00 17.85
C PRO A 582 1.68 -16.84 17.37
N SER A 583 2.30 -16.45 16.24
CA SER A 583 3.54 -17.10 15.82
C SER A 583 4.58 -16.90 16.92
N LEU A 584 4.83 -17.92 17.73
CA LEU A 584 6.05 -18.00 18.48
C LEU A 584 7.18 -18.09 17.46
N LYS A 585 8.04 -17.09 17.40
CA LYS A 585 9.34 -17.26 16.77
C LYS A 585 10.03 -18.34 17.62
N LEU A 586 10.15 -19.52 17.07
CA LEU A 586 11.25 -20.39 17.46
C LEU A 586 12.53 -19.61 17.12
N GLN A 587 13.17 -19.05 18.16
CA GLN A 587 14.51 -18.51 18.09
C GLN A 587 15.51 -19.64 17.81
#